data_ae7a55202d79f7813823c75d9f9f7b3e
#
_entry.id   ae7a55202d79f7813823c75d9f9f7b3e
#
_cell.length_a   1.000
_cell.length_b   1.000
_cell.length_c   1.000
_cell.angle_alpha   90.00
_cell.angle_beta   90.00
_cell.angle_gamma   90.00
#
_symmetry.space_group_name_H-M   'P 1'
#
loop_
_entity.id
_entity.type
_entity.pdbx_description
1 polymer ?
#
loop_
_entity_poly.entity_id
_entity_poly.type
_entity_poly.pdbx_seq_one_letter_code
_entity_poly.pdbx_strand_id
1 'polypeptide(L)'
;LPVLLRHCQTYSVLQDNIQETLFNDFEHALQEFVAAITVYQTHLLQLRISYDALTSLPLRRILDESFESQVMDRSNGELYVMILDIDHFKRINDTYGHIIGDEVLRAFAQKLQSCTRNYEPVYRFGGEEFIVILKAKDESEAMAAGLRITRAIEHHQIRVGQYDIPVTVTSGLTRAIPGELLRIVLERADGAMYVGKQSGRNRCMYINEQGSIERVIE
;
A
#
# COMPACT_ATOMS: atom_id res chain seq x y z
N LEU A 1 -41.09 1.30 -68.64
CA LEU A 1 -41.60 0.82 -67.34
C LEU A 1 -40.68 -0.25 -66.69
N PRO A 2 -40.20 -1.33 -67.38
CA PRO A 2 -39.35 -2.36 -66.72
C PRO A 2 -38.02 -1.87 -66.24
N VAL A 3 -37.39 -0.90 -66.89
CA VAL A 3 -36.06 -0.34 -66.51
C VAL A 3 -36.15 0.51 -65.21
N LEU A 4 -37.22 1.31 -65.09
CA LEU A 4 -37.53 2.13 -63.92
C LEU A 4 -37.78 1.25 -62.66
N LEU A 5 -38.56 0.18 -62.84
CA LEU A 5 -38.80 -0.79 -61.73
C LEU A 5 -37.54 -1.50 -61.26
N ARG A 6 -36.62 -1.88 -62.15
CA ARG A 6 -35.31 -2.44 -61.77
C ARG A 6 -34.45 -1.43 -61.01
N HIS A 7 -34.44 -0.17 -61.43
CA HIS A 7 -33.69 0.89 -60.74
C HIS A 7 -34.23 1.14 -59.32
N CYS A 8 -35.58 1.17 -59.16
CA CYS A 8 -36.20 1.32 -57.84
C CYS A 8 -35.91 0.13 -56.92
N GLN A 9 -35.93 -1.12 -57.42
CA GLN A 9 -35.57 -2.30 -56.66
C GLN A 9 -34.10 -2.30 -56.23
N THR A 10 -33.18 -1.94 -57.15
CA THR A 10 -31.74 -1.84 -56.83
C THR A 10 -31.47 -0.75 -55.80
N TYR A 11 -32.19 0.38 -55.86
CA TYR A 11 -32.04 1.48 -54.88
C TYR A 11 -32.55 1.08 -53.50
N SER A 12 -33.65 0.37 -53.39
CA SER A 12 -34.18 -0.16 -52.13
C SER A 12 -33.20 -1.13 -51.49
N VAL A 13 -32.70 -2.10 -52.23
CA VAL A 13 -31.71 -3.08 -51.72
C VAL A 13 -30.41 -2.41 -51.27
N LEU A 14 -29.93 -1.39 -51.99
CA LEU A 14 -28.77 -0.62 -51.58
C LEU A 14 -29.01 0.17 -50.29
N GLN A 15 -30.18 0.74 -50.13
CA GLN A 15 -30.57 1.50 -48.95
C GLN A 15 -30.69 0.59 -47.71
N ASP A 16 -31.29 -0.60 -47.87
CA ASP A 16 -31.40 -1.59 -46.81
C ASP A 16 -30.00 -2.12 -46.38
N ASN A 17 -29.12 -2.40 -47.33
CA ASN A 17 -27.73 -2.81 -47.02
C ASN A 17 -26.94 -1.72 -46.31
N ILE A 18 -27.11 -0.45 -46.67
CA ILE A 18 -26.42 0.67 -45.97
C ILE A 18 -26.95 0.81 -44.55
N GLN A 19 -28.26 0.69 -44.33
CA GLN A 19 -28.83 0.73 -42.98
C GLN A 19 -28.35 -0.42 -42.11
N GLU A 20 -28.27 -1.64 -42.65
CA GLU A 20 -27.80 -2.82 -41.96
C GLU A 20 -26.30 -2.67 -41.59
N THR A 21 -25.48 -2.16 -42.49
CA THR A 21 -24.05 -1.89 -42.23
C THR A 21 -23.87 -0.83 -41.14
N LEU A 22 -24.61 0.27 -41.22
CA LEU A 22 -24.54 1.34 -40.19
C LEU A 22 -25.02 0.84 -38.82
N PHE A 23 -26.05 -0.02 -38.80
CA PHE A 23 -26.53 -0.61 -37.55
C PHE A 23 -25.47 -1.54 -36.93
N ASN A 24 -24.88 -2.40 -37.73
CA ASN A 24 -23.81 -3.31 -37.28
C ASN A 24 -22.60 -2.55 -36.79
N ASP A 25 -22.16 -1.49 -37.47
CA ASP A 25 -21.07 -0.63 -37.06
C ASP A 25 -21.37 0.08 -35.73
N PHE A 26 -22.64 0.54 -35.57
CA PHE A 26 -23.07 1.15 -34.31
C PHE A 26 -23.11 0.13 -33.17
N GLU A 27 -23.67 -1.08 -33.40
CA GLU A 27 -23.64 -2.14 -32.39
C GLU A 27 -22.21 -2.51 -31.96
N HIS A 28 -21.30 -2.64 -32.93
CA HIS A 28 -19.89 -2.92 -32.64
C HIS A 28 -19.26 -1.80 -31.82
N ALA A 29 -19.44 -0.55 -32.20
CA ALA A 29 -18.93 0.60 -31.44
C ALA A 29 -19.53 0.68 -30.03
N LEU A 30 -20.79 0.36 -29.86
CA LEU A 30 -21.46 0.31 -28.57
C LEU A 30 -20.88 -0.80 -27.68
N GLN A 31 -20.63 -2.00 -28.23
CA GLN A 31 -20.01 -3.10 -27.52
C GLN A 31 -18.60 -2.78 -27.06
N GLU A 32 -17.78 -2.16 -27.93
CA GLU A 32 -16.44 -1.68 -27.57
C GLU A 32 -16.48 -0.64 -26.45
N PHE A 33 -17.40 0.31 -26.52
CA PHE A 33 -17.59 1.32 -25.48
C PHE A 33 -17.99 0.71 -24.14
N VAL A 34 -18.94 -0.22 -24.12
CA VAL A 34 -19.36 -0.94 -22.90
C VAL A 34 -18.20 -1.74 -22.32
N ALA A 35 -17.43 -2.43 -23.16
CA ALA A 35 -16.25 -3.18 -22.73
C ALA A 35 -15.20 -2.24 -22.08
N ALA A 36 -14.92 -1.10 -22.71
CA ALA A 36 -13.99 -0.10 -22.18
C ALA A 36 -14.44 0.46 -20.82
N ILE A 37 -15.73 0.79 -20.66
CA ILE A 37 -16.29 1.22 -19.37
C ILE A 37 -16.16 0.13 -18.32
N THR A 38 -16.44 -1.12 -18.66
CA THR A 38 -16.34 -2.25 -17.73
C THR A 38 -14.90 -2.44 -17.23
N VAL A 39 -13.93 -2.37 -18.13
CA VAL A 39 -12.50 -2.43 -17.79
C VAL A 39 -12.12 -1.26 -16.86
N TYR A 40 -12.57 -0.05 -17.19
CA TYR A 40 -12.30 1.14 -16.36
C TYR A 40 -12.92 1.04 -14.97
N GLN A 41 -14.18 0.60 -14.87
CA GLN A 41 -14.84 0.37 -13.58
C GLN A 41 -14.15 -0.69 -12.76
N THR A 42 -13.72 -1.80 -13.37
CA THR A 42 -12.96 -2.85 -12.71
C THR A 42 -11.63 -2.32 -12.17
N HIS A 43 -10.93 -1.51 -12.96
CA HIS A 43 -9.69 -0.86 -12.55
C HIS A 43 -9.90 0.10 -11.36
N LEU A 44 -10.95 0.93 -11.39
CA LEU A 44 -11.29 1.80 -10.27
C LEU A 44 -11.64 1.03 -8.99
N LEU A 45 -12.36 -0.09 -9.12
CA LEU A 45 -12.65 -0.97 -7.99
C LEU A 45 -11.37 -1.59 -7.41
N GLN A 46 -10.47 -2.05 -8.26
CA GLN A 46 -9.18 -2.57 -7.84
C GLN A 46 -8.34 -1.52 -7.10
N LEU A 47 -8.32 -0.27 -7.59
CA LEU A 47 -7.64 0.83 -6.90
C LEU A 47 -8.25 1.11 -5.53
N ARG A 48 -9.58 1.12 -5.39
CA ARG A 48 -10.26 1.31 -4.09
C ARG A 48 -9.96 0.20 -3.09
N ILE A 49 -9.80 -1.04 -3.55
CA ILE A 49 -9.46 -2.19 -2.70
C ILE A 49 -7.96 -2.23 -2.34
N SER A 50 -7.16 -1.43 -3.00
CA SER A 50 -5.70 -1.43 -2.87
C SER A 50 -5.18 -0.40 -1.85
N TYR A 51 -6.01 0.56 -1.46
CA TYR A 51 -5.64 1.62 -0.51
C TYR A 51 -6.59 1.64 0.68
N ASP A 52 -6.03 1.92 1.84
CA ASP A 52 -6.80 2.08 3.07
C ASP A 52 -7.61 3.40 3.05
N ALA A 53 -8.92 3.30 3.28
CA ALA A 53 -9.82 4.44 3.19
C ALA A 53 -9.56 5.51 4.29
N LEU A 54 -8.99 5.10 5.44
CA LEU A 54 -8.72 5.99 6.55
C LEU A 54 -7.41 6.77 6.37
N THR A 55 -6.33 6.06 6.03
CA THR A 55 -4.98 6.62 5.98
C THR A 55 -4.49 6.93 4.57
N SER A 56 -5.21 6.50 3.55
CA SER A 56 -4.82 6.56 2.13
C SER A 56 -3.51 5.85 1.80
N LEU A 57 -2.99 5.04 2.71
CA LEU A 57 -1.83 4.21 2.46
C LEU A 57 -2.19 2.98 1.63
N PRO A 58 -1.28 2.48 0.78
CA PRO A 58 -1.46 1.20 0.14
C PRO A 58 -1.60 0.10 1.19
N LEU A 59 -2.48 -0.86 0.90
CA LEU A 59 -2.69 -2.03 1.75
C LEU A 59 -1.63 -3.11 1.46
N ARG A 60 -1.51 -4.07 2.38
CA ARG A 60 -0.62 -5.23 2.27
C ARG A 60 -0.68 -5.90 0.89
N ARG A 61 -1.85 -5.97 0.25
CA ARG A 61 -1.98 -6.60 -1.06
C ARG A 61 -1.07 -6.00 -2.13
N ILE A 62 -0.88 -4.67 -2.13
CA ILE A 62 0.06 -4.03 -3.08
C ILE A 62 1.51 -4.46 -2.78
N LEU A 63 1.86 -4.63 -1.50
CA LEU A 63 3.16 -5.16 -1.14
C LEU A 63 3.34 -6.61 -1.61
N ASP A 64 2.33 -7.48 -1.38
CA ASP A 64 2.36 -8.88 -1.84
C ASP A 64 2.60 -8.97 -3.37
N GLU A 65 1.93 -8.10 -4.15
CA GLU A 65 2.04 -8.07 -5.63
C GLU A 65 3.40 -7.53 -6.13
N SER A 66 4.03 -6.62 -5.37
CA SER A 66 5.26 -5.91 -5.81
C SER A 66 6.53 -6.38 -5.12
N PHE A 67 6.45 -7.19 -4.08
CA PHE A 67 7.57 -7.54 -3.20
C PHE A 67 8.76 -8.14 -3.95
N GLU A 68 8.53 -9.13 -4.79
CA GLU A 68 9.59 -9.81 -5.53
C GLU A 68 10.37 -8.83 -6.44
N SER A 69 9.65 -7.97 -7.16
CA SER A 69 10.28 -6.96 -8.00
C SER A 69 11.07 -5.93 -7.20
N GLN A 70 10.57 -5.56 -6.00
CA GLN A 70 11.27 -4.64 -5.11
C GLN A 70 12.55 -5.24 -4.51
N VAL A 71 12.55 -6.55 -4.19
CA VAL A 71 13.75 -7.25 -3.69
C VAL A 71 14.82 -7.37 -4.77
N MET A 72 14.40 -7.59 -6.03
CA MET A 72 15.31 -7.67 -7.17
C MET A 72 15.88 -6.32 -7.61
N ASP A 73 15.16 -5.23 -7.35
CA ASP A 73 15.65 -3.88 -7.61
C ASP A 73 16.68 -3.44 -6.57
N ARG A 74 17.94 -3.36 -6.98
CA ARG A 74 19.06 -2.94 -6.15
C ARG A 74 19.55 -1.53 -6.44
N SER A 75 18.82 -0.75 -7.18
CA SER A 75 19.20 0.61 -7.60
C SER A 75 19.48 1.55 -6.41
N ASN A 76 18.76 1.35 -5.29
CA ASN A 76 18.90 2.14 -4.06
C ASN A 76 19.42 1.32 -2.87
N GLY A 77 20.07 0.19 -3.12
CA GLY A 77 20.58 -0.71 -2.08
C GLY A 77 19.76 -1.98 -1.91
N GLU A 78 19.98 -2.66 -0.80
CA GLU A 78 19.27 -3.88 -0.42
C GLU A 78 17.92 -3.53 0.24
N LEU A 79 16.98 -4.45 0.17
CA LEU A 79 15.64 -4.27 0.73
C LEU A 79 15.58 -4.75 2.18
N TYR A 80 15.05 -3.89 3.03
CA TYR A 80 14.72 -4.21 4.42
C TYR A 80 13.24 -3.97 4.67
N VAL A 81 12.63 -4.84 5.46
CA VAL A 81 11.23 -4.75 5.86
C VAL A 81 11.17 -4.37 7.33
N MET A 82 10.49 -3.27 7.62
CA MET A 82 10.23 -2.79 8.96
C MET A 82 8.72 -2.88 9.25
N ILE A 83 8.33 -3.71 10.22
CA ILE A 83 6.96 -3.73 10.75
C ILE A 83 6.92 -2.82 11.97
N LEU A 84 5.90 -1.99 12.06
CA LEU A 84 5.67 -1.07 13.17
C LEU A 84 4.25 -1.26 13.72
N ASP A 85 4.13 -1.15 15.04
CA ASP A 85 2.84 -1.15 15.73
C ASP A 85 2.81 0.04 16.70
N ILE A 86 1.67 0.74 16.73
CA ILE A 86 1.47 1.88 17.63
C ILE A 86 1.32 1.38 19.05
N ASP A 87 2.23 1.74 19.93
CA ASP A 87 2.22 1.32 21.31
C ASP A 87 0.96 1.80 22.04
N HIS A 88 0.26 0.84 22.67
CA HIS A 88 -0.92 1.12 23.47
C HIS A 88 -2.08 1.81 22.72
N PHE A 89 -2.23 1.61 21.41
CA PHE A 89 -3.29 2.23 20.62
C PHE A 89 -4.70 1.96 21.16
N LYS A 90 -4.94 0.76 21.66
CA LYS A 90 -6.21 0.43 22.34
C LYS A 90 -6.50 1.41 23.48
N ARG A 91 -5.50 1.80 24.29
CA ARG A 91 -5.67 2.76 25.39
C ARG A 91 -6.05 4.16 24.85
N ILE A 92 -5.57 4.55 23.68
CA ILE A 92 -5.97 5.79 23.00
C ILE A 92 -7.47 5.73 22.69
N ASN A 93 -7.93 4.63 22.05
CA ASN A 93 -9.35 4.42 21.77
C ASN A 93 -10.22 4.40 23.03
N ASP A 94 -9.78 3.70 24.07
CA ASP A 94 -10.52 3.59 25.35
C ASP A 94 -10.62 4.95 26.07
N THR A 95 -9.61 5.84 25.90
CA THR A 95 -9.56 7.12 26.59
C THR A 95 -10.26 8.24 25.81
N TYR A 96 -10.09 8.30 24.48
CA TYR A 96 -10.54 9.42 23.65
C TYR A 96 -11.65 9.05 22.66
N GLY A 97 -12.00 7.76 22.57
CA GLY A 97 -12.97 7.22 21.63
C GLY A 97 -12.39 6.93 20.25
N HIS A 98 -13.08 6.09 19.50
CA HIS A 98 -12.62 5.59 18.18
C HIS A 98 -12.46 6.72 17.14
N ILE A 99 -13.28 7.79 17.20
CA ILE A 99 -13.18 8.91 16.25
C ILE A 99 -11.82 9.61 16.40
N ILE A 100 -11.38 9.83 17.63
CA ILE A 100 -10.05 10.40 17.90
C ILE A 100 -8.95 9.41 17.54
N GLY A 101 -9.14 8.11 17.82
CA GLY A 101 -8.21 7.05 17.37
C GLY A 101 -8.01 7.04 15.85
N ASP A 102 -9.07 7.21 15.09
CA ASP A 102 -9.00 7.32 13.62
C ASP A 102 -8.19 8.55 13.17
N GLU A 103 -8.37 9.70 13.81
CA GLU A 103 -7.57 10.90 13.53
C GLU A 103 -6.09 10.68 13.90
N VAL A 104 -5.82 9.98 15.01
CA VAL A 104 -4.46 9.58 15.39
C VAL A 104 -3.84 8.70 14.31
N LEU A 105 -4.56 7.71 13.79
CA LEU A 105 -4.07 6.85 12.69
C LEU A 105 -3.76 7.64 11.42
N ARG A 106 -4.61 8.63 11.04
CA ARG A 106 -4.35 9.50 9.89
C ARG A 106 -3.08 10.32 10.07
N ALA A 107 -2.97 10.99 11.22
CA ALA A 107 -1.81 11.83 11.53
C ALA A 107 -0.52 11.01 11.64
N PHE A 108 -0.62 9.81 12.25
CA PHE A 108 0.49 8.86 12.33
C PHE A 108 0.97 8.44 10.94
N ALA A 109 0.05 8.03 10.05
CA ALA A 109 0.38 7.64 8.69
C ALA A 109 1.09 8.75 7.90
N GLN A 110 0.60 9.99 8.01
CA GLN A 110 1.23 11.16 7.40
C GLN A 110 2.63 11.42 7.97
N LYS A 111 2.78 11.31 9.30
CA LYS A 111 4.08 11.45 9.94
C LYS A 111 5.04 10.36 9.49
N LEU A 112 4.61 9.10 9.46
CA LEU A 112 5.43 7.97 9.02
C LEU A 112 5.91 8.16 7.58
N GLN A 113 5.03 8.54 6.67
CA GLN A 113 5.41 8.88 5.28
C GLN A 113 6.43 10.02 5.21
N SER A 114 6.30 11.04 6.05
CA SER A 114 7.26 12.16 6.09
C SER A 114 8.66 11.76 6.61
N CYS A 115 8.76 10.62 7.27
CA CYS A 115 10.03 10.08 7.79
C CYS A 115 10.74 9.13 6.80
N THR A 116 10.10 8.79 5.68
CA THR A 116 10.62 7.88 4.66
C THR A 116 11.04 8.66 3.41
N ARG A 117 11.87 8.03 2.56
CA ARG A 117 12.27 8.59 1.27
C ARG A 117 11.21 8.25 0.21
N ASN A 118 11.18 8.96 -0.92
CA ASN A 118 10.18 8.75 -1.98
C ASN A 118 10.15 7.31 -2.54
N TYR A 119 11.26 6.59 -2.46
CA TYR A 119 11.39 5.21 -2.91
C TYR A 119 11.26 4.17 -1.77
N GLU A 120 10.88 4.62 -0.58
CA GLU A 120 10.62 3.80 0.62
C GLU A 120 9.12 3.82 0.94
N PRO A 121 8.33 2.95 0.30
CA PRO A 121 6.89 2.96 0.46
C PRO A 121 6.45 2.53 1.86
N VAL A 122 5.36 3.14 2.32
CA VAL A 122 4.67 2.83 3.58
C VAL A 122 3.35 2.15 3.28
N TYR A 123 3.04 1.07 3.98
CA TYR A 123 1.80 0.30 3.83
C TYR A 123 1.05 0.23 5.15
N ARG A 124 -0.27 0.21 5.10
CA ARG A 124 -1.08 -0.17 6.26
C ARG A 124 -1.26 -1.69 6.26
N PHE A 125 -0.77 -2.35 7.30
CA PHE A 125 -0.79 -3.81 7.40
C PHE A 125 -2.02 -4.34 8.13
N GLY A 126 -2.45 -3.65 9.18
CA GLY A 126 -3.59 -4.00 10.03
C GLY A 126 -4.20 -2.76 10.69
N GLY A 127 -4.96 -2.93 11.76
CA GLY A 127 -5.62 -1.85 12.48
C GLY A 127 -4.69 -0.71 12.87
N GLU A 128 -3.66 -1.02 13.64
CA GLU A 128 -2.63 -0.11 14.17
C GLU A 128 -1.21 -0.47 13.72
N GLU A 129 -1.10 -1.40 12.74
CA GLU A 129 0.14 -1.95 12.23
C GLU A 129 0.46 -1.39 10.84
N PHE A 130 1.73 -1.08 10.63
CA PHE A 130 2.25 -0.50 9.40
C PHE A 130 3.50 -1.24 8.95
N ILE A 131 3.78 -1.20 7.66
CA ILE A 131 5.03 -1.71 7.07
C ILE A 131 5.72 -0.58 6.35
N VAL A 132 7.02 -0.47 6.55
CA VAL A 132 7.90 0.40 5.76
C VAL A 132 8.90 -0.49 5.02
N ILE A 133 9.04 -0.27 3.74
CA ILE A 133 10.13 -0.85 2.96
C ILE A 133 11.27 0.14 2.93
N LEU A 134 12.41 -0.26 3.45
CA LEU A 134 13.63 0.55 3.46
C LEU A 134 14.60 0.05 2.39
N LYS A 135 15.35 0.95 1.82
CA LYS A 135 16.46 0.66 0.92
C LYS A 135 17.74 1.17 1.55
N ALA A 136 18.68 0.27 1.82
CA ALA A 136 19.94 0.59 2.47
C ALA A 136 21.10 -0.20 1.84
N LYS A 137 22.29 0.36 1.89
CA LYS A 137 23.50 -0.30 1.35
C LYS A 137 23.96 -1.48 2.25
N ASP A 138 23.66 -1.39 3.54
CA ASP A 138 24.05 -2.37 4.54
C ASP A 138 23.10 -2.35 5.76
N GLU A 139 23.27 -3.29 6.67
CA GLU A 139 22.48 -3.42 7.90
C GLU A 139 22.58 -2.18 8.80
N SER A 140 23.77 -1.58 8.90
CA SER A 140 24.00 -0.40 9.73
C SER A 140 23.18 0.79 9.25
N GLU A 141 23.12 1.04 7.93
CA GLU A 141 22.28 2.09 7.37
C GLU A 141 20.78 1.79 7.56
N ALA A 142 20.37 0.53 7.41
CA ALA A 142 18.99 0.11 7.66
C ALA A 142 18.59 0.30 9.13
N MET A 143 19.44 -0.11 10.06
CA MET A 143 19.22 0.10 11.49
C MET A 143 19.16 1.59 11.86
N ALA A 144 20.06 2.41 11.32
CA ALA A 144 20.03 3.86 11.51
C ALA A 144 18.73 4.49 10.97
N ALA A 145 18.23 4.02 9.82
CA ALA A 145 16.94 4.46 9.28
C ALA A 145 15.77 4.06 10.18
N GLY A 146 15.74 2.82 10.67
CA GLY A 146 14.72 2.33 11.60
C GLY A 146 14.69 3.12 12.91
N LEU A 147 15.87 3.38 13.49
CA LEU A 147 16.00 4.19 14.70
C LEU A 147 15.54 5.63 14.48
N ARG A 148 15.93 6.23 13.36
CA ARG A 148 15.50 7.59 12.98
C ARG A 148 13.98 7.70 12.87
N ILE A 149 13.33 6.72 12.24
CA ILE A 149 11.85 6.69 12.12
C ILE A 149 11.22 6.58 13.51
N THR A 150 11.66 5.64 14.32
CA THR A 150 11.13 5.42 15.69
C THR A 150 11.24 6.68 16.54
N ARG A 151 12.41 7.33 16.53
CA ARG A 151 12.63 8.60 17.27
C ARG A 151 11.83 9.78 16.71
N ALA A 152 11.71 9.88 15.39
CA ALA A 152 10.92 10.93 14.77
C ALA A 152 9.42 10.85 15.14
N ILE A 153 8.92 9.64 15.41
CA ILE A 153 7.57 9.43 15.91
C ILE A 153 7.50 9.78 17.41
N GLU A 154 8.40 9.26 18.23
CA GLU A 154 8.45 9.53 19.67
C GLU A 154 8.47 11.04 20.00
N HIS A 155 9.23 11.83 19.23
CA HIS A 155 9.33 13.27 19.42
C HIS A 155 8.18 14.06 18.76
N HIS A 156 7.25 13.39 18.09
CA HIS A 156 6.13 14.02 17.41
C HIS A 156 4.85 13.87 18.23
N GLN A 157 4.34 15.00 18.73
CA GLN A 157 3.01 15.02 19.35
C GLN A 157 1.94 15.08 18.26
N ILE A 158 1.04 14.09 18.26
CA ILE A 158 -0.11 14.10 17.36
C ILE A 158 -1.19 14.98 17.96
N ARG A 159 -1.48 16.09 17.26
CA ARG A 159 -2.54 17.02 17.68
C ARG A 159 -3.85 16.67 17.00
N VAL A 160 -4.89 16.37 17.79
CA VAL A 160 -6.25 16.12 17.32
C VAL A 160 -7.22 17.02 18.09
N GLY A 161 -7.75 18.03 17.41
CA GLY A 161 -8.61 19.05 18.06
C GLY A 161 -7.88 19.76 19.22
N GLN A 162 -8.38 19.55 20.43
CA GLN A 162 -7.79 20.13 21.65
C GLN A 162 -6.79 19.20 22.36
N TYR A 163 -6.55 17.99 21.83
CA TYR A 163 -5.72 16.98 22.46
C TYR A 163 -4.35 16.92 21.81
N ASP A 164 -3.30 16.93 22.62
CA ASP A 164 -1.93 16.60 22.23
C ASP A 164 -1.64 15.18 22.73
N ILE A 165 -1.64 14.22 21.81
CA ILE A 165 -1.56 12.77 22.11
C ILE A 165 -0.14 12.27 21.83
N PRO A 166 0.63 11.90 22.86
CA PRO A 166 1.92 11.28 22.67
C PRO A 166 1.72 9.87 22.12
N VAL A 167 2.47 9.54 21.08
CA VAL A 167 2.45 8.22 20.43
C VAL A 167 3.88 7.70 20.32
N THR A 168 4.07 6.45 20.67
CA THR A 168 5.33 5.73 20.40
C THR A 168 5.05 4.51 19.56
N VAL A 169 6.10 3.93 18.99
CA VAL A 169 6.02 2.71 18.18
C VAL A 169 7.07 1.70 18.61
N THR A 170 6.68 0.46 18.53
CA THR A 170 7.62 -0.65 18.57
C THR A 170 7.73 -1.26 17.18
N SER A 171 8.92 -1.51 16.72
CA SER A 171 9.16 -2.03 15.38
C SER A 171 10.14 -3.18 15.35
N GLY A 172 9.97 -4.05 14.35
CA GLY A 172 10.93 -5.08 13.99
C GLY A 172 11.42 -4.86 12.57
N LEU A 173 12.71 -4.91 12.39
CA LEU A 173 13.42 -4.67 11.14
C LEU A 173 14.21 -5.91 10.74
N THR A 174 14.14 -6.30 9.48
CA THR A 174 14.93 -7.40 8.92
C THR A 174 15.26 -7.19 7.46
N ARG A 175 16.34 -7.78 6.98
CA ARG A 175 16.69 -7.82 5.56
C ARG A 175 15.80 -8.81 4.82
N ALA A 176 15.39 -8.48 3.60
CA ALA A 176 14.77 -9.40 2.67
C ALA A 176 15.79 -9.91 1.64
N ILE A 177 15.85 -11.22 1.45
CA ILE A 177 16.79 -11.87 0.54
C ILE A 177 16.05 -12.26 -0.75
N PRO A 178 16.67 -12.11 -1.94
CA PRO A 178 16.08 -12.59 -3.19
C PRO A 178 15.67 -14.05 -3.10
N GLY A 179 14.42 -14.34 -3.52
CA GLY A 179 13.83 -15.68 -3.46
C GLY A 179 13.10 -16.01 -2.15
N GLU A 180 13.18 -15.16 -1.11
CA GLU A 180 12.34 -15.32 0.07
C GLU A 180 10.88 -14.91 -0.22
N LEU A 181 9.95 -15.66 0.33
CA LEU A 181 8.54 -15.28 0.33
C LEU A 181 8.30 -14.13 1.33
N LEU A 182 7.53 -13.12 0.95
CA LEU A 182 7.17 -11.99 1.83
C LEU A 182 6.68 -12.47 3.20
N ARG A 183 5.87 -13.53 3.26
CA ARG A 183 5.37 -14.09 4.51
C ARG A 183 6.49 -14.45 5.50
N ILE A 184 7.57 -15.05 5.02
CA ILE A 184 8.71 -15.45 5.87
C ILE A 184 9.44 -14.21 6.41
N VAL A 185 9.62 -13.20 5.56
CA VAL A 185 10.26 -11.92 5.97
C VAL A 185 9.40 -11.20 7.00
N LEU A 186 8.08 -11.17 6.81
CA LEU A 186 7.15 -10.56 7.77
C LEU A 186 7.12 -11.31 9.10
N GLU A 187 7.07 -12.65 9.10
CA GLU A 187 7.14 -13.47 10.32
C GLU A 187 8.42 -13.20 11.10
N ARG A 188 9.55 -13.05 10.41
CA ARG A 188 10.85 -12.72 11.03
C ARG A 188 10.82 -11.31 11.64
N ALA A 189 10.36 -10.30 10.93
CA ALA A 189 10.24 -8.93 11.44
C ALA A 189 9.26 -8.83 12.63
N ASP A 190 8.11 -9.51 12.54
CA ASP A 190 7.11 -9.55 13.62
C ASP A 190 7.69 -10.17 14.89
N GLY A 191 8.46 -11.25 14.77
CA GLY A 191 9.18 -11.86 15.89
C GLY A 191 10.08 -10.86 16.62
N ALA A 192 10.83 -10.03 15.88
CA ALA A 192 11.66 -8.97 16.47
C ALA A 192 10.81 -7.88 17.14
N MET A 193 9.74 -7.42 16.50
CA MET A 193 8.81 -6.46 17.07
C MET A 193 8.19 -6.97 18.38
N TYR A 194 7.80 -8.24 18.41
CA TYR A 194 7.25 -8.87 19.61
C TYR A 194 8.25 -8.84 20.80
N VAL A 195 9.52 -9.16 20.56
CA VAL A 195 10.58 -9.02 21.57
C VAL A 195 10.70 -7.57 22.06
N GLY A 196 10.60 -6.61 21.16
CA GLY A 196 10.59 -5.18 21.48
C GLY A 196 9.42 -4.79 22.38
N LYS A 197 8.21 -5.28 22.09
CA LYS A 197 7.01 -5.06 22.92
C LYS A 197 7.18 -5.64 24.32
N GLN A 198 7.77 -6.83 24.46
CA GLN A 198 8.05 -7.44 25.76
C GLN A 198 9.16 -6.72 26.53
N SER A 199 10.11 -6.13 25.84
CA SER A 199 11.26 -5.44 26.45
C SER A 199 10.99 -3.99 26.86
N GLY A 200 9.72 -3.53 26.83
CA GLY A 200 9.30 -2.20 27.33
C GLY A 200 8.89 -1.21 26.23
N ARG A 201 8.67 -1.68 24.98
CA ARG A 201 8.15 -0.86 23.87
C ARG A 201 9.05 0.31 23.46
N ASN A 202 8.53 1.21 22.61
CA ASN A 202 9.20 2.42 22.13
C ASN A 202 10.62 2.14 21.65
N ARG A 203 10.77 1.25 20.69
CA ARG A 203 12.08 0.79 20.18
C ARG A 203 12.00 0.17 18.82
N CYS A 204 13.12 0.19 18.11
CA CYS A 204 13.39 -0.61 16.95
C CYS A 204 14.23 -1.83 17.34
N MET A 205 13.81 -3.01 16.90
CA MET A 205 14.56 -4.26 17.04
C MET A 205 14.99 -4.72 15.66
N TYR A 206 16.24 -5.14 15.52
CA TYR A 206 16.74 -5.75 14.30
C TYR A 206 16.90 -7.26 14.49
N ILE A 207 16.51 -8.03 13.50
CA ILE A 207 16.76 -9.47 13.44
C ILE A 207 17.51 -9.80 12.15
N ASN A 208 18.66 -10.45 12.31
CA ASN A 208 19.46 -10.91 11.19
C ASN A 208 18.95 -12.25 10.61
N GLU A 209 19.58 -12.73 9.54
CA GLU A 209 19.23 -13.97 8.86
C GLU A 209 19.43 -15.23 9.72
N GLN A 210 20.32 -15.16 10.69
CA GLN A 210 20.59 -16.24 11.66
C GLN A 210 19.61 -16.28 12.83
N GLY A 211 18.65 -15.32 12.88
CA GLY A 211 17.65 -15.24 13.93
C GLY A 211 18.13 -14.54 15.21
N SER A 212 19.29 -13.89 15.19
CA SER A 212 19.78 -13.07 16.31
C SER A 212 19.03 -11.75 16.33
N ILE A 213 18.44 -11.42 17.49
CA ILE A 213 17.67 -10.18 17.69
C ILE A 213 18.44 -9.24 18.59
N GLU A 214 18.56 -7.99 18.15
CA GLU A 214 19.20 -6.94 18.93
C GLU A 214 18.37 -5.65 18.92
N ARG A 215 18.51 -4.86 19.99
CA ARG A 215 17.93 -3.51 20.03
C ARG A 215 18.79 -2.57 19.19
N VAL A 216 18.16 -1.84 18.29
CA VAL A 216 18.86 -0.79 17.54
C VAL A 216 19.09 0.40 18.46
N ILE A 217 20.34 0.73 18.64
CA ILE A 217 20.83 1.87 19.45
C ILE A 217 21.75 2.74 18.58
N GLU A 218 22.09 3.93 19.07
CA GLU A 218 23.08 4.79 18.42
C GLU A 218 24.45 4.13 18.35
#